data_9add2412e77e2dea74ae68e99e290266
#
_entry.id   9add2412e77e2dea74ae68e99e290266
#
_cell.length_a   1.000
_cell.length_b   1.000
_cell.length_c   1.000
_cell.angle_alpha   90.00
_cell.angle_beta   90.00
_cell.angle_gamma   90.00
#
_symmetry.space_group_name_H-M   'P 1'
#
loop_
_entity.id
_entity.type
_entity.pdbx_description
1 polymer ?
#
loop_
_entity_poly.entity_id
_entity_poly.type
_entity_poly.pdbx_seq_one_letter_code
_entity_poly.pdbx_strand_id
1 'polypeptide(L)'
;MFRKLTAAILSVILLSPGWLGATGLTLPFALVPLLWISSSYDASRRSWRRMFGWAALTFALWNVATVWWIWNATPVGPVAATLASTFFNMIAFMLFHTVSKKGPKALAYTLLVAGWIATEYWYTVGEFSWPWLILGNGFSHEAWLVQWYEYTGVFGGSLWVLLCNILFFEAIRARRNAARWAAAAGMLLVPAAVSLGIWWSWQQPAEGTAEVSVVQPNVDCYDKFNGRAEWQERNIVDLLTEVPAGAQFILLPETAVPRHYWEPGLTETRFDNEPGPFWQELADTLRSSHPQALLVTGAFTNRYYAAVSYTHLTLPTIR
;
A
#
# COMPACT_ATOMS: atom_id res chain seq x y z
N MET A 1 15.45 -24.69 -19.27
CA MET A 1 14.66 -24.59 -18.01
C MET A 1 15.37 -23.69 -17.01
N PHE A 2 16.61 -23.97 -16.66
CA PHE A 2 17.40 -23.21 -15.68
C PHE A 2 17.42 -21.68 -15.92
N ARG A 3 17.80 -21.21 -17.13
CA ARG A 3 17.81 -19.76 -17.45
C ARG A 3 16.47 -19.05 -17.24
N LYS A 4 15.33 -19.72 -17.45
CA LYS A 4 14.01 -19.13 -17.23
C LYS A 4 13.66 -19.08 -15.74
N LEU A 5 14.07 -20.08 -14.97
CA LEU A 5 13.94 -20.06 -13.51
C LEU A 5 14.76 -18.89 -12.92
N THR A 6 16.03 -18.77 -13.35
CA THR A 6 16.86 -17.64 -12.91
C THR A 6 16.24 -16.29 -13.24
N ALA A 7 15.66 -16.14 -14.44
CA ALA A 7 14.98 -14.90 -14.84
C ALA A 7 13.71 -14.65 -14.01
N ALA A 8 12.91 -15.67 -13.71
CA ALA A 8 11.73 -15.52 -12.84
C ALA A 8 12.13 -15.11 -11.42
N ILE A 9 13.14 -15.76 -10.83
CA ILE A 9 13.66 -15.39 -9.51
C ILE A 9 14.27 -13.98 -9.52
N LEU A 10 14.97 -13.59 -10.59
CA LEU A 10 15.49 -12.22 -10.72
C LEU A 10 14.36 -11.19 -10.74
N SER A 11 13.24 -11.46 -11.42
CA SER A 11 12.07 -10.58 -11.36
C SER A 11 11.53 -10.45 -9.91
N VAL A 12 11.46 -11.55 -9.16
CA VAL A 12 11.03 -11.52 -7.75
C VAL A 12 11.99 -10.66 -6.90
N ILE A 13 13.30 -10.88 -7.06
CA ILE A 13 14.32 -10.11 -6.34
C ILE A 13 14.24 -8.61 -6.65
N LEU A 14 13.94 -8.25 -7.88
CA LEU A 14 13.83 -6.84 -8.30
C LEU A 14 12.47 -6.22 -7.92
N LEU A 15 11.41 -7.01 -7.82
CA LEU A 15 10.08 -6.53 -7.42
C LEU A 15 9.95 -6.29 -5.90
N SER A 16 10.64 -7.07 -5.08
CA SER A 16 10.36 -7.13 -3.64
C SER A 16 10.92 -6.00 -2.77
N PRO A 17 12.10 -5.40 -3.05
CA PRO A 17 12.81 -4.55 -2.07
C PRO A 17 12.02 -3.34 -1.59
N GLY A 18 11.18 -2.72 -2.44
CA GLY A 18 10.36 -1.57 -2.06
C GLY A 18 9.37 -1.84 -0.93
N TRP A 19 8.95 -3.11 -0.75
CA TRP A 19 8.03 -3.52 0.32
C TRP A 19 8.73 -4.22 1.48
N LEU A 20 10.03 -4.46 1.36
CA LEU A 20 10.85 -5.08 2.41
C LEU A 20 11.69 -4.05 3.19
N GLY A 21 11.35 -2.77 3.08
CA GLY A 21 12.06 -1.71 3.78
C GLY A 21 13.44 -1.38 3.19
N ALA A 22 13.69 -1.73 1.90
CA ALA A 22 14.96 -1.48 1.25
C ALA A 22 14.85 -0.34 0.22
N THR A 23 14.48 -0.64 -1.05
CA THR A 23 14.45 0.39 -2.10
C THR A 23 13.49 0.07 -3.24
N GLY A 24 12.81 1.08 -3.78
CA GLY A 24 12.00 1.01 -5.01
C GLY A 24 12.82 1.16 -6.30
N LEU A 25 14.10 1.52 -6.22
CA LEU A 25 14.94 1.79 -7.40
C LEU A 25 15.14 0.59 -8.34
N THR A 26 14.81 -0.62 -7.89
CA THR A 26 14.85 -1.84 -8.70
C THR A 26 13.61 -2.04 -9.56
N LEU A 27 12.48 -1.40 -9.22
CA LEU A 27 11.20 -1.57 -9.91
C LEU A 27 11.22 -1.22 -11.41
N PRO A 28 11.92 -0.16 -11.86
CA PRO A 28 12.04 0.16 -13.29
C PRO A 28 12.61 -0.96 -14.17
N PHE A 29 13.19 -1.98 -13.57
CA PHE A 29 13.82 -3.12 -14.27
C PHE A 29 13.18 -4.48 -13.93
N ALA A 30 12.27 -4.51 -12.97
CA ALA A 30 11.83 -5.73 -12.30
C ALA A 30 11.05 -6.70 -13.19
N LEU A 31 10.32 -6.19 -14.19
CA LEU A 31 9.58 -7.01 -15.14
C LEU A 31 10.39 -7.38 -16.40
N VAL A 32 11.58 -6.79 -16.62
CA VAL A 32 12.43 -7.06 -17.79
C VAL A 32 12.74 -8.56 -17.94
N PRO A 33 13.13 -9.29 -16.87
CA PRO A 33 13.39 -10.72 -16.98
C PRO A 33 12.14 -11.52 -17.33
N LEU A 34 10.97 -11.14 -16.81
CA LEU A 34 9.71 -11.82 -17.12
C LEU A 34 9.24 -11.53 -18.55
N LEU A 35 9.42 -10.29 -19.05
CA LEU A 35 9.22 -9.92 -20.46
C LEU A 35 10.13 -10.72 -21.38
N TRP A 36 11.38 -10.96 -20.98
CA TRP A 36 12.33 -11.80 -21.70
C TRP A 36 11.83 -13.26 -21.77
N ILE A 37 11.35 -13.84 -20.67
CA ILE A 37 10.73 -15.18 -20.69
C ILE A 37 9.56 -15.21 -21.68
N SER A 38 8.67 -14.21 -21.60
CA SER A 38 7.55 -14.09 -22.53
C SER A 38 8.03 -14.08 -23.97
N SER A 39 9.03 -13.26 -24.32
CA SER A 39 9.54 -13.14 -25.68
C SER A 39 10.13 -14.43 -26.26
N SER A 40 10.56 -15.36 -25.40
CA SER A 40 11.17 -16.63 -25.78
C SER A 40 10.16 -17.72 -26.17
N TYR A 41 8.87 -17.43 -26.08
CA TYR A 41 7.79 -18.36 -26.44
C TYR A 41 7.10 -17.92 -27.74
N ASP A 42 6.50 -18.92 -28.42
CA ASP A 42 5.67 -18.75 -29.62
C ASP A 42 4.17 -18.59 -29.26
N ALA A 43 3.31 -18.54 -30.29
CA ALA A 43 1.86 -18.41 -30.16
C ALA A 43 1.12 -19.74 -29.84
N SER A 44 1.83 -20.83 -29.59
CA SER A 44 1.21 -22.13 -29.34
C SER A 44 0.56 -22.19 -27.96
N ARG A 45 -0.49 -23.02 -27.84
CA ARG A 45 -1.16 -23.29 -26.57
C ARG A 45 -0.22 -23.83 -25.50
N ARG A 46 0.80 -24.61 -25.93
CA ARG A 46 1.80 -25.17 -25.01
C ARG A 46 2.70 -24.07 -24.45
N SER A 47 3.14 -23.14 -25.28
CA SER A 47 3.93 -21.97 -24.88
C SER A 47 3.14 -21.06 -23.97
N TRP A 48 1.86 -20.83 -24.26
CA TRP A 48 0.97 -20.05 -23.40
C TRP A 48 0.85 -20.66 -21.99
N ARG A 49 0.61 -21.97 -21.87
CA ARG A 49 0.54 -22.66 -20.57
C ARG A 49 1.85 -22.58 -19.78
N ARG A 50 3.00 -22.68 -20.49
CA ARG A 50 4.30 -22.55 -19.86
C ARG A 50 4.56 -21.12 -19.36
N MET A 51 4.16 -20.11 -20.15
CA MET A 51 4.27 -18.73 -19.72
C MET A 51 3.36 -18.42 -18.53
N PHE A 52 2.13 -18.95 -18.54
CA PHE A 52 1.23 -18.89 -17.41
C PHE A 52 1.90 -19.41 -16.13
N GLY A 53 2.55 -20.58 -16.19
CA GLY A 53 3.26 -21.15 -15.05
C GLY A 53 4.43 -20.27 -14.56
N TRP A 54 5.18 -19.63 -15.47
CA TRP A 54 6.25 -18.71 -15.08
C TRP A 54 5.73 -17.41 -14.47
N ALA A 55 4.69 -16.85 -15.02
CA ALA A 55 4.05 -15.65 -14.48
C ALA A 55 3.44 -15.93 -13.10
N ALA A 56 2.70 -17.04 -12.96
CA ALA A 56 2.14 -17.47 -11.68
C ALA A 56 3.22 -17.66 -10.62
N LEU A 57 4.31 -18.36 -10.95
CA LEU A 57 5.44 -18.56 -10.04
C LEU A 57 6.06 -17.22 -9.62
N THR A 58 6.32 -16.33 -10.57
CA THR A 58 6.95 -15.03 -10.29
C THR A 58 6.07 -14.18 -9.38
N PHE A 59 4.80 -14.02 -9.72
CA PHE A 59 3.91 -13.18 -8.93
C PHE A 59 3.54 -13.80 -7.59
N ALA A 60 3.36 -15.12 -7.51
CA ALA A 60 3.13 -15.80 -6.24
C ALA A 60 4.34 -15.65 -5.29
N LEU A 61 5.57 -15.86 -5.78
CA LEU A 61 6.77 -15.68 -4.97
C LEU A 61 6.98 -14.23 -4.55
N TRP A 62 6.71 -13.27 -5.42
CA TRP A 62 6.74 -11.86 -5.06
C TRP A 62 5.74 -11.54 -3.95
N ASN A 63 4.49 -12.00 -4.08
CA ASN A 63 3.46 -11.81 -3.05
C ASN A 63 3.88 -12.47 -1.73
N VAL A 64 4.29 -13.74 -1.75
CA VAL A 64 4.75 -14.43 -0.53
C VAL A 64 5.89 -13.65 0.15
N ALA A 65 6.86 -13.15 -0.63
CA ALA A 65 7.98 -12.39 -0.08
C ALA A 65 7.55 -11.06 0.57
N THR A 66 6.49 -10.42 0.08
CA THR A 66 6.11 -9.06 0.49
C THR A 66 4.91 -8.98 1.42
N VAL A 67 4.04 -10.01 1.46
CA VAL A 67 2.81 -9.99 2.28
C VAL A 67 2.79 -11.03 3.42
N TRP A 68 3.89 -11.73 3.66
CA TRP A 68 4.00 -12.74 4.72
C TRP A 68 3.63 -12.22 6.11
N TRP A 69 3.89 -10.94 6.38
CA TRP A 69 3.62 -10.29 7.66
C TRP A 69 2.13 -10.29 8.06
N ILE A 70 1.21 -10.46 7.10
CA ILE A 70 -0.23 -10.60 7.38
C ILE A 70 -0.51 -11.81 8.26
N TRP A 71 0.39 -12.80 8.25
CA TRP A 71 0.32 -13.94 9.16
C TRP A 71 0.19 -13.52 10.63
N ASN A 72 0.81 -12.41 10.99
CA ASN A 72 0.73 -11.87 12.34
C ASN A 72 -0.69 -11.38 12.71
N ALA A 73 -1.50 -11.03 11.72
CA ALA A 73 -2.88 -10.57 11.93
C ALA A 73 -3.91 -11.71 11.75
N THR A 74 -3.68 -12.60 10.77
CA THR A 74 -4.57 -13.74 10.50
C THR A 74 -3.85 -14.81 9.68
N PRO A 75 -3.94 -16.10 10.06
CA PRO A 75 -3.25 -17.18 9.33
C PRO A 75 -3.76 -17.38 7.90
N VAL A 76 -5.03 -17.06 7.62
CA VAL A 76 -5.64 -17.21 6.29
C VAL A 76 -5.30 -16.03 5.37
N GLY A 77 -5.04 -14.87 5.96
CA GLY A 77 -4.82 -13.61 5.26
C GLY A 77 -3.74 -13.65 4.18
N PRO A 78 -2.50 -14.09 4.48
CA PRO A 78 -1.43 -14.11 3.48
C PRO A 78 -1.71 -15.05 2.32
N VAL A 79 -2.42 -16.16 2.56
CA VAL A 79 -2.82 -17.09 1.50
C VAL A 79 -3.84 -16.45 0.57
N ALA A 80 -4.88 -15.85 1.12
CA ALA A 80 -5.92 -15.16 0.34
C ALA A 80 -5.33 -13.98 -0.44
N ALA A 81 -4.52 -13.13 0.20
CA ALA A 81 -3.84 -11.99 -0.43
C ALA A 81 -2.92 -12.45 -1.57
N THR A 82 -2.10 -13.48 -1.34
CA THR A 82 -1.21 -14.04 -2.38
C THR A 82 -2.00 -14.54 -3.58
N LEU A 83 -3.06 -15.30 -3.37
CA LEU A 83 -3.87 -15.85 -4.47
C LEU A 83 -4.57 -14.74 -5.26
N ALA A 84 -5.23 -13.81 -4.58
CA ALA A 84 -5.94 -12.71 -5.22
C ALA A 84 -4.99 -11.80 -6.01
N SER A 85 -3.91 -11.32 -5.39
CA SER A 85 -2.95 -10.43 -6.06
C SER A 85 -2.25 -11.12 -7.23
N THR A 86 -1.85 -12.39 -7.06
CA THR A 86 -1.26 -13.18 -8.17
C THR A 86 -2.24 -13.28 -9.34
N PHE A 87 -3.50 -13.56 -9.07
CA PHE A 87 -4.53 -13.67 -10.11
C PHE A 87 -4.68 -12.36 -10.90
N PHE A 88 -4.80 -11.23 -10.24
CA PHE A 88 -4.95 -9.94 -10.91
C PHE A 88 -3.71 -9.52 -11.70
N ASN A 89 -2.51 -9.68 -11.13
CA ASN A 89 -1.25 -9.39 -11.84
C ASN A 89 -1.10 -10.26 -13.09
N MET A 90 -1.57 -11.51 -13.02
CA MET A 90 -1.58 -12.42 -14.16
C MET A 90 -2.52 -11.98 -15.27
N ILE A 91 -3.67 -11.37 -14.98
CA ILE A 91 -4.62 -10.91 -16.01
C ILE A 91 -3.90 -9.95 -16.95
N ALA A 92 -3.33 -8.87 -16.45
CA ALA A 92 -2.64 -7.86 -17.25
C ALA A 92 -1.46 -8.47 -18.02
N PHE A 93 -0.64 -9.29 -17.36
CA PHE A 93 0.55 -9.87 -17.98
C PHE A 93 0.20 -10.92 -19.05
N MET A 94 -0.81 -11.74 -18.83
CA MET A 94 -1.22 -12.77 -19.81
C MET A 94 -1.99 -12.18 -20.99
N LEU A 95 -2.72 -11.06 -20.81
CA LEU A 95 -3.27 -10.28 -21.92
C LEU A 95 -2.14 -9.77 -22.81
N PHE A 96 -1.13 -9.11 -22.21
CA PHE A 96 0.08 -8.71 -22.93
C PHE A 96 0.71 -9.89 -23.69
N HIS A 97 0.99 -10.99 -22.98
CA HIS A 97 1.64 -12.15 -23.59
C HIS A 97 0.85 -12.66 -24.79
N THR A 98 -0.46 -12.80 -24.67
CA THR A 98 -1.33 -13.34 -25.72
C THR A 98 -1.32 -12.43 -26.95
N VAL A 99 -1.50 -11.14 -26.76
CA VAL A 99 -1.56 -10.16 -27.87
C VAL A 99 -0.19 -9.95 -28.49
N SER A 100 0.89 -9.97 -27.71
CA SER A 100 2.27 -9.83 -28.21
C SER A 100 2.69 -10.93 -29.20
N LYS A 101 1.96 -12.05 -29.27
CA LYS A 101 2.24 -13.18 -30.17
C LYS A 101 1.49 -13.11 -31.50
N LYS A 102 0.36 -12.39 -31.54
CA LYS A 102 -0.55 -12.39 -32.69
C LYS A 102 -0.91 -11.01 -33.20
N GLY A 103 -0.71 -9.99 -32.37
CA GLY A 103 -1.11 -8.62 -32.65
C GLY A 103 0.04 -7.63 -32.73
N PRO A 104 -0.28 -6.35 -32.94
CA PRO A 104 0.71 -5.28 -32.92
C PRO A 104 1.35 -5.13 -31.54
N LYS A 105 2.68 -4.92 -31.50
CA LYS A 105 3.41 -4.73 -30.26
C LYS A 105 2.88 -3.55 -29.43
N ALA A 106 2.51 -2.45 -30.09
CA ALA A 106 1.95 -1.28 -29.42
C ALA A 106 0.70 -1.65 -28.62
N LEU A 107 -0.24 -2.39 -29.25
CA LEU A 107 -1.44 -2.87 -28.55
C LEU A 107 -1.10 -3.76 -27.38
N ALA A 108 -0.13 -4.68 -27.52
CA ALA A 108 0.29 -5.57 -26.44
C ALA A 108 0.81 -4.77 -25.24
N TYR A 109 1.68 -3.78 -25.46
CA TYR A 109 2.21 -2.93 -24.39
C TYR A 109 1.14 -2.02 -23.80
N THR A 110 0.23 -1.48 -24.59
CA THR A 110 -0.92 -0.73 -24.08
C THR A 110 -1.78 -1.59 -23.15
N LEU A 111 -2.03 -2.85 -23.51
CA LEU A 111 -2.78 -3.78 -22.66
C LEU A 111 -2.03 -4.17 -21.40
N LEU A 112 -0.70 -4.24 -21.42
CA LEU A 112 0.09 -4.44 -20.21
C LEU A 112 -0.10 -3.26 -19.27
N VAL A 113 0.09 -2.04 -19.76
CA VAL A 113 0.03 -0.82 -18.95
C VAL A 113 -1.40 -0.55 -18.46
N ALA A 114 -2.35 -0.48 -19.37
CA ALA A 114 -3.74 -0.16 -19.03
C ALA A 114 -4.39 -1.27 -18.19
N GLY A 115 -4.13 -2.55 -18.53
CA GLY A 115 -4.63 -3.67 -17.75
C GLY A 115 -4.04 -3.72 -16.35
N TRP A 116 -2.75 -3.41 -16.21
CA TRP A 116 -2.12 -3.38 -14.89
C TRP A 116 -2.70 -2.26 -14.02
N ILE A 117 -2.75 -1.04 -14.52
CA ILE A 117 -3.31 0.10 -13.79
C ILE A 117 -4.80 -0.12 -13.49
N ALA A 118 -5.56 -0.70 -14.41
CA ALA A 118 -6.96 -1.04 -14.16
C ALA A 118 -7.14 -2.05 -13.02
N THR A 119 -6.26 -3.04 -12.91
CA THR A 119 -6.29 -4.00 -11.80
C THR A 119 -5.86 -3.34 -10.47
N GLU A 120 -4.86 -2.47 -10.49
CA GLU A 120 -4.47 -1.69 -9.32
C GLU A 120 -5.58 -0.74 -8.86
N TYR A 121 -6.25 -0.07 -9.79
CA TYR A 121 -7.41 0.76 -9.48
C TYR A 121 -8.54 -0.04 -8.84
N TRP A 122 -8.80 -1.25 -9.35
CA TRP A 122 -9.79 -2.16 -8.75
C TRP A 122 -9.47 -2.49 -7.29
N TYR A 123 -8.19 -2.62 -6.93
CA TYR A 123 -7.77 -2.82 -5.55
C TYR A 123 -8.09 -1.65 -4.62
N THR A 124 -8.24 -0.44 -5.14
CA THR A 124 -8.52 0.73 -4.31
C THR A 124 -10.02 0.98 -4.11
N VAL A 125 -10.86 0.58 -5.07
CA VAL A 125 -12.30 0.90 -5.08
C VAL A 125 -13.20 -0.32 -4.87
N GLY A 126 -12.66 -1.52 -4.99
CA GLY A 126 -13.41 -2.78 -4.82
C GLY A 126 -13.71 -3.09 -3.36
N GLU A 127 -14.72 -3.92 -3.10
CA GLU A 127 -15.07 -4.39 -1.74
C GLU A 127 -13.90 -5.10 -1.05
N PHE A 128 -13.06 -5.82 -1.81
CA PHE A 128 -11.81 -6.40 -1.33
C PHE A 128 -10.66 -5.44 -1.59
N SER A 129 -10.69 -4.27 -0.97
CA SER A 129 -9.64 -3.27 -1.10
C SER A 129 -8.30 -3.80 -0.57
N TRP A 130 -7.32 -3.91 -1.48
CA TRP A 130 -5.99 -4.42 -1.16
C TRP A 130 -4.89 -3.62 -1.88
N PRO A 131 -4.71 -2.33 -1.57
CA PRO A 131 -3.82 -1.43 -2.32
C PRO A 131 -2.31 -1.59 -2.00
N TRP A 132 -1.90 -2.60 -1.24
CA TRP A 132 -0.53 -2.72 -0.74
C TRP A 132 0.52 -2.90 -1.83
N LEU A 133 0.24 -3.67 -2.88
CA LEU A 133 1.19 -4.00 -3.92
C LEU A 133 1.00 -3.18 -5.21
N ILE A 134 0.43 -1.99 -5.13
CA ILE A 134 0.46 -1.02 -6.22
C ILE A 134 1.92 -0.66 -6.50
N LEU A 135 2.38 -0.81 -7.75
CA LEU A 135 3.81 -0.63 -8.09
C LEU A 135 4.35 0.74 -7.65
N GLY A 136 3.54 1.78 -7.76
CA GLY A 136 3.90 3.10 -7.30
C GLY A 136 4.18 3.20 -5.79
N ASN A 137 3.60 2.35 -4.95
CA ASN A 137 3.85 2.33 -3.51
C ASN A 137 5.26 1.85 -3.16
N GLY A 138 5.92 1.14 -4.07
CA GLY A 138 7.26 0.62 -3.84
C GLY A 138 8.35 1.69 -3.69
N PHE A 139 8.05 2.98 -3.93
CA PHE A 139 8.97 4.11 -3.73
C PHE A 139 8.78 4.82 -2.39
N SER A 140 8.17 4.19 -1.40
CA SER A 140 7.92 4.81 -0.09
C SER A 140 9.19 5.32 0.61
N HIS A 141 10.33 4.67 0.39
CA HIS A 141 11.63 5.10 0.91
C HIS A 141 12.30 6.21 0.07
N GLU A 142 11.87 6.38 -1.17
CA GLU A 142 12.38 7.38 -2.09
C GLU A 142 11.34 8.46 -2.39
N ALA A 143 10.67 9.00 -1.36
CA ALA A 143 9.66 10.04 -1.53
C ALA A 143 10.18 11.25 -2.33
N TRP A 144 11.48 11.58 -2.19
CA TRP A 144 12.16 12.62 -2.96
C TRP A 144 12.21 12.35 -4.48
N LEU A 145 12.04 11.10 -4.89
CA LEU A 145 12.07 10.68 -6.30
C LEU A 145 10.71 10.76 -6.99
N VAL A 146 9.63 10.86 -6.22
CA VAL A 146 8.26 10.74 -6.70
C VAL A 146 7.36 11.92 -6.29
N GLN A 147 7.92 13.11 -6.11
CA GLN A 147 7.18 14.31 -5.71
C GLN A 147 6.06 14.68 -6.68
N TRP A 148 6.18 14.32 -7.96
CA TRP A 148 5.14 14.50 -8.97
C TRP A 148 3.90 13.62 -8.74
N TYR A 149 3.88 12.74 -7.72
CA TYR A 149 2.67 12.04 -7.27
C TYR A 149 1.58 13.02 -6.79
N GLU A 150 1.97 14.23 -6.39
CA GLU A 150 1.00 15.30 -6.10
C GLU A 150 0.02 15.53 -7.26
N TYR A 151 0.49 15.37 -8.51
CA TYR A 151 -0.30 15.59 -9.73
C TYR A 151 -0.90 14.31 -10.31
N THR A 152 -0.24 13.18 -10.16
CA THR A 152 -0.60 11.94 -10.87
C THR A 152 -1.11 10.84 -9.94
N GLY A 153 -0.95 11.03 -8.65
CA GLY A 153 -1.16 9.97 -7.67
C GLY A 153 -0.19 8.80 -7.82
N VAL A 154 -0.39 7.78 -7.04
CA VAL A 154 0.42 6.55 -7.03
C VAL A 154 0.37 5.77 -8.35
N PHE A 155 -0.72 5.87 -9.10
CA PHE A 155 -0.87 5.20 -10.40
C PHE A 155 0.07 5.79 -11.47
N GLY A 156 0.46 7.06 -11.35
CA GLY A 156 1.53 7.64 -12.16
C GLY A 156 2.86 6.92 -11.92
N GLY A 157 3.15 6.52 -10.69
CA GLY A 157 4.31 5.68 -10.36
C GLY A 157 4.26 4.32 -11.02
N SER A 158 3.12 3.65 -10.97
CA SER A 158 2.91 2.39 -11.67
C SER A 158 3.10 2.53 -13.17
N LEU A 159 2.56 3.60 -13.77
CA LEU A 159 2.78 3.93 -15.19
C LEU A 159 4.27 4.09 -15.50
N TRP A 160 4.98 4.87 -14.69
CA TRP A 160 6.41 5.11 -14.85
C TRP A 160 7.22 3.81 -14.79
N VAL A 161 6.98 2.96 -13.79
CA VAL A 161 7.61 1.64 -13.64
C VAL A 161 7.37 0.78 -14.89
N LEU A 162 6.12 0.67 -15.33
CA LEU A 162 5.76 -0.16 -16.48
C LEU A 162 6.41 0.33 -17.77
N LEU A 163 6.42 1.64 -18.02
CA LEU A 163 7.06 2.24 -19.19
C LEU A 163 8.58 2.05 -19.16
N CYS A 164 9.23 2.22 -18.01
CA CYS A 164 10.65 1.93 -17.85
C CYS A 164 10.96 0.47 -18.20
N ASN A 165 10.21 -0.48 -17.64
CA ASN A 165 10.41 -1.91 -17.92
C ASN A 165 10.27 -2.24 -19.41
N ILE A 166 9.27 -1.68 -20.10
CA ILE A 166 9.05 -1.89 -21.54
C ILE A 166 10.23 -1.30 -22.32
N LEU A 167 10.62 -0.07 -22.04
CA LEU A 167 11.67 0.60 -22.79
C LEU A 167 13.04 -0.03 -22.55
N PHE A 168 13.38 -0.42 -21.33
CA PHE A 168 14.61 -1.17 -21.06
C PHE A 168 14.60 -2.55 -21.73
N PHE A 169 13.48 -3.25 -21.70
CA PHE A 169 13.35 -4.52 -22.40
C PHE A 169 13.58 -4.36 -23.92
N GLU A 170 12.98 -3.37 -24.57
CA GLU A 170 13.17 -3.11 -25.99
C GLU A 170 14.58 -2.60 -26.32
N ALA A 171 15.21 -1.82 -25.46
CA ALA A 171 16.61 -1.40 -25.60
C ALA A 171 17.58 -2.58 -25.53
N ILE A 172 17.39 -3.47 -24.56
CA ILE A 172 18.20 -4.69 -24.42
C ILE A 172 18.07 -5.59 -25.65
N ARG A 173 16.87 -5.73 -26.21
CA ARG A 173 16.65 -6.51 -27.45
C ARG A 173 17.33 -5.91 -28.65
N ALA A 174 17.36 -4.59 -28.74
CA ALA A 174 17.94 -3.88 -29.87
C ALA A 174 19.44 -3.57 -29.72
N ARG A 175 20.05 -3.97 -28.64
CA ARG A 175 21.46 -3.83 -28.20
C ARG A 175 22.24 -2.60 -28.69
N ARG A 176 22.31 -2.38 -30.02
CA ARG A 176 23.10 -1.32 -30.68
C ARG A 176 22.28 -0.08 -31.06
N ASN A 177 21.00 -0.02 -30.69
CA ASN A 177 20.15 1.12 -31.02
C ASN A 177 20.23 2.19 -29.92
N ALA A 178 21.09 3.18 -30.12
CA ALA A 178 21.31 4.27 -29.17
C ALA A 178 20.02 5.06 -28.85
N ALA A 179 19.11 5.22 -29.82
CA ALA A 179 17.87 5.94 -29.61
C ALA A 179 16.96 5.22 -28.62
N ARG A 180 16.91 3.88 -28.61
CA ARG A 180 16.13 3.11 -27.63
C ARG A 180 16.74 3.21 -26.23
N TRP A 181 18.05 3.18 -26.11
CA TRP A 181 18.71 3.39 -24.84
C TRP A 181 18.49 4.82 -24.31
N ALA A 182 18.55 5.83 -25.19
CA ALA A 182 18.24 7.21 -24.83
C ALA A 182 16.78 7.36 -24.38
N ALA A 183 15.83 6.71 -25.06
CA ALA A 183 14.43 6.72 -24.65
C ALA A 183 14.22 6.05 -23.28
N ALA A 184 14.87 4.90 -23.02
CA ALA A 184 14.80 4.22 -21.73
C ALA A 184 15.42 5.04 -20.60
N ALA A 185 16.60 5.61 -20.85
CA ALA A 185 17.26 6.49 -19.89
C ALA A 185 16.44 7.79 -19.66
N GLY A 186 15.90 8.39 -20.70
CA GLY A 186 15.04 9.57 -20.59
C GLY A 186 13.79 9.29 -19.76
N MET A 187 13.11 8.16 -19.99
CA MET A 187 11.95 7.76 -19.20
C MET A 187 12.28 7.54 -17.72
N LEU A 188 13.47 7.06 -17.42
CA LEU A 188 13.91 6.88 -16.04
C LEU A 188 14.30 8.22 -15.40
N LEU A 189 15.11 9.02 -16.11
CA LEU A 189 15.79 10.17 -15.51
C LEU A 189 14.93 11.45 -15.53
N VAL A 190 14.09 11.67 -16.54
CA VAL A 190 13.30 12.91 -16.64
C VAL A 190 12.28 13.02 -15.50
N PRO A 191 11.44 12.02 -15.18
CA PRO A 191 10.55 12.11 -14.02
C PRO A 191 11.32 12.25 -12.70
N ALA A 192 12.47 11.58 -12.57
CA ALA A 192 13.34 11.73 -11.41
C ALA A 192 13.87 13.16 -11.26
N ALA A 193 14.33 13.77 -12.35
CA ALA A 193 14.79 15.15 -12.33
C ALA A 193 13.67 16.16 -12.05
N VAL A 194 12.47 15.93 -12.59
CA VAL A 194 11.27 16.73 -12.26
C VAL A 194 10.96 16.62 -10.77
N SER A 195 10.99 15.42 -10.22
CA SER A 195 10.78 15.21 -8.79
C SER A 195 11.77 15.95 -7.92
N LEU A 196 13.06 15.90 -8.25
CA LEU A 196 14.09 16.65 -7.54
C LEU A 196 13.87 18.15 -7.64
N GLY A 197 13.46 18.65 -8.81
CA GLY A 197 13.08 20.05 -8.99
C GLY A 197 11.93 20.47 -8.08
N ILE A 198 10.88 19.66 -7.99
CA ILE A 198 9.75 19.91 -7.08
C ILE A 198 10.22 19.86 -5.62
N TRP A 199 11.00 18.85 -5.24
CA TRP A 199 11.56 18.70 -3.90
C TRP A 199 12.37 19.94 -3.45
N TRP A 200 13.25 20.45 -4.30
CA TRP A 200 14.08 21.61 -3.99
C TRP A 200 13.32 22.93 -4.04
N SER A 201 12.28 23.03 -4.85
CA SER A 201 11.45 24.24 -4.94
C SER A 201 10.42 24.34 -3.81
N TRP A 202 10.15 23.23 -3.13
CA TRP A 202 9.17 23.18 -2.06
C TRP A 202 9.73 23.83 -0.79
N GLN A 203 9.24 25.02 -0.49
CA GLN A 203 9.55 25.72 0.75
C GLN A 203 8.34 25.61 1.66
N GLN A 204 8.47 24.90 2.78
CA GLN A 204 7.49 25.01 3.84
C GLN A 204 7.61 26.40 4.47
N PRO A 205 6.53 27.19 4.54
CA PRO A 205 6.49 28.29 5.48
C PRO A 205 6.62 27.69 6.88
N ALA A 206 7.70 27.99 7.56
CA ALA A 206 7.87 27.60 8.96
C ALA A 206 6.95 28.48 9.81
N GLU A 207 5.67 28.12 9.95
CA GLU A 207 4.70 28.85 10.77
C GLU A 207 4.83 28.53 12.27
N GLY A 208 5.78 27.70 12.64
CA GLY A 208 6.05 27.26 14.01
C GLY A 208 6.32 25.76 14.09
N THR A 209 6.62 25.30 15.29
CA THR A 209 6.79 23.87 15.60
C THR A 209 5.81 23.48 16.69
N ALA A 210 5.26 22.27 16.60
CA ALA A 210 4.45 21.68 17.67
C ALA A 210 5.20 20.48 18.26
N GLU A 211 5.15 20.34 19.57
CA GLU A 211 5.66 19.16 20.24
C GLU A 211 4.59 18.07 20.24
N VAL A 212 4.89 16.97 19.56
CA VAL A 212 3.96 15.86 19.36
C VAL A 212 4.53 14.61 20.01
N SER A 213 3.78 14.00 20.92
CA SER A 213 4.10 12.70 21.51
C SER A 213 3.22 11.61 20.90
N VAL A 214 3.84 10.56 20.38
CA VAL A 214 3.15 9.39 19.84
C VAL A 214 3.19 8.27 20.88
N VAL A 215 2.01 7.85 21.33
CA VAL A 215 1.87 6.77 22.32
C VAL A 215 1.53 5.49 21.61
N GLN A 216 2.37 4.46 21.75
CA GLN A 216 2.21 3.16 21.14
C GLN A 216 1.88 2.09 22.20
N PRO A 217 0.60 1.68 22.35
CA PRO A 217 0.19 0.71 23.37
C PRO A 217 0.74 -0.70 23.16
N ASN A 218 1.21 -1.02 21.94
CA ASN A 218 1.83 -2.30 21.55
C ASN A 218 1.01 -3.53 21.95
N VAL A 219 -0.30 -3.47 21.73
CA VAL A 219 -1.21 -4.59 21.97
C VAL A 219 -1.09 -5.60 20.84
N ASP A 220 -0.91 -6.89 21.20
CA ASP A 220 -0.90 -7.99 20.23
C ASP A 220 -2.23 -8.04 19.46
N CYS A 221 -2.17 -8.25 18.14
CA CYS A 221 -3.34 -8.22 17.28
C CYS A 221 -4.36 -9.33 17.59
N TYR A 222 -3.92 -10.46 18.12
CA TYR A 222 -4.81 -11.54 18.55
C TYR A 222 -5.47 -11.26 19.92
N ASP A 223 -4.84 -10.47 20.77
CA ASP A 223 -5.36 -10.05 22.08
C ASP A 223 -6.25 -8.81 22.00
N LYS A 224 -6.12 -8.02 20.94
CA LYS A 224 -6.78 -6.71 20.80
C LYS A 224 -8.30 -6.78 20.94
N PHE A 225 -8.93 -7.84 20.43
CA PHE A 225 -10.39 -8.03 20.43
C PHE A 225 -10.87 -9.15 21.35
N ASN A 226 -9.96 -9.86 22.04
CA ASN A 226 -10.23 -11.09 22.78
C ASN A 226 -10.28 -10.94 24.31
N GLY A 227 -10.76 -9.79 24.81
CA GLY A 227 -11.25 -9.79 26.20
C GLY A 227 -10.34 -9.20 27.28
N ARG A 228 -9.29 -8.45 26.94
CA ARG A 228 -8.47 -7.71 27.92
C ARG A 228 -8.67 -6.20 27.84
N ALA A 229 -9.90 -5.74 27.60
CA ALA A 229 -10.20 -4.32 27.44
C ALA A 229 -9.71 -3.48 28.63
N GLU A 230 -9.96 -3.92 29.84
CA GLU A 230 -9.53 -3.22 31.08
C GLU A 230 -8.00 -3.08 31.21
N TRP A 231 -7.27 -4.10 30.77
CA TRP A 231 -5.81 -4.02 30.74
C TRP A 231 -5.33 -3.04 29.67
N GLN A 232 -5.94 -3.05 28.48
CA GLN A 232 -5.59 -2.14 27.40
C GLN A 232 -5.91 -0.68 27.78
N GLU A 233 -7.06 -0.43 28.42
CA GLU A 233 -7.47 0.87 28.93
C GLU A 233 -6.46 1.38 29.97
N ARG A 234 -6.09 0.54 30.93
CA ARG A 234 -5.11 0.88 31.96
C ARG A 234 -3.73 1.16 31.36
N ASN A 235 -3.28 0.31 30.41
CA ASN A 235 -2.02 0.53 29.71
C ASN A 235 -1.96 1.87 28.97
N ILE A 236 -3.07 2.33 28.41
CA ILE A 236 -3.15 3.67 27.79
C ILE A 236 -2.97 4.76 28.83
N VAL A 237 -3.66 4.65 29.97
CA VAL A 237 -3.56 5.64 31.07
C VAL A 237 -2.13 5.68 31.62
N ASP A 238 -1.51 4.52 31.85
CA ASP A 238 -0.14 4.43 32.35
C ASP A 238 0.85 5.09 31.38
N LEU A 239 0.75 4.79 30.09
CA LEU A 239 1.60 5.40 29.06
C LEU A 239 1.43 6.93 28.94
N LEU A 240 0.24 7.45 29.19
CA LEU A 240 0.03 8.89 29.20
C LEU A 240 0.80 9.59 30.31
N THR A 241 1.05 8.93 31.45
CA THR A 241 1.86 9.49 32.53
C THR A 241 3.36 9.60 32.16
N GLU A 242 3.81 8.85 31.18
CA GLU A 242 5.20 8.87 30.67
C GLU A 242 5.43 9.94 29.59
N VAL A 243 4.36 10.56 29.08
CA VAL A 243 4.45 11.60 28.04
C VAL A 243 5.16 12.84 28.60
N PRO A 244 6.10 13.47 27.86
CA PRO A 244 6.75 14.72 28.31
C PRO A 244 5.75 15.85 28.55
N ALA A 245 5.95 16.61 29.62
CA ALA A 245 5.03 17.68 30.04
C ALA A 245 4.84 18.80 29.00
N GLY A 246 5.78 18.96 28.06
CA GLY A 246 5.71 19.95 26.99
C GLY A 246 4.86 19.54 25.78
N ALA A 247 4.35 18.32 25.74
CA ALA A 247 3.58 17.84 24.60
C ALA A 247 2.33 18.69 24.36
N GLN A 248 2.17 19.18 23.14
CA GLN A 248 0.99 19.92 22.68
C GLN A 248 -0.05 18.98 22.06
N PHE A 249 0.42 17.90 21.43
CA PHE A 249 -0.42 16.86 20.87
C PHE A 249 0.05 15.49 21.36
N ILE A 250 -0.91 14.67 21.76
CA ILE A 250 -0.68 13.27 22.14
C ILE A 250 -1.49 12.41 21.18
N LEU A 251 -0.81 11.56 20.41
CA LEU A 251 -1.42 10.75 19.37
C LEU A 251 -1.40 9.29 19.77
N LEU A 252 -2.54 8.64 19.76
CA LEU A 252 -2.68 7.18 19.86
C LEU A 252 -3.02 6.59 18.47
N PRO A 253 -2.73 5.30 18.26
CA PRO A 253 -3.00 4.64 16.98
C PRO A 253 -4.50 4.45 16.71
N GLU A 254 -4.79 4.00 15.49
CA GLU A 254 -6.14 3.57 15.09
C GLU A 254 -6.68 2.50 16.04
N THR A 255 -7.95 2.63 16.42
CA THR A 255 -8.63 1.70 17.31
C THR A 255 -7.85 1.42 18.62
N ALA A 256 -7.16 2.43 19.15
CA ALA A 256 -6.42 2.29 20.42
C ALA A 256 -7.35 1.93 21.56
N VAL A 257 -8.54 2.52 21.58
CA VAL A 257 -9.55 2.29 22.62
C VAL A 257 -10.33 1.00 22.30
N PRO A 258 -10.29 0.00 23.21
CA PRO A 258 -10.75 -1.36 22.89
C PRO A 258 -12.27 -1.56 22.95
N ARG A 259 -13.01 -0.60 23.57
CA ARG A 259 -14.47 -0.72 23.72
C ARG A 259 -15.21 0.08 22.66
N HIS A 260 -16.45 -0.37 22.40
CA HIS A 260 -17.39 0.35 21.54
C HIS A 260 -18.15 1.39 22.37
N TYR A 261 -18.24 2.61 21.87
CA TYR A 261 -18.96 3.71 22.48
C TYR A 261 -20.12 4.14 21.60
N TRP A 262 -21.22 4.56 22.24
CA TRP A 262 -22.36 5.11 21.54
C TRP A 262 -22.22 6.62 21.38
N GLU A 263 -22.44 7.11 20.17
CA GLU A 263 -22.41 8.54 19.90
C GLU A 263 -23.60 9.23 20.59
N PRO A 264 -23.37 10.29 21.41
CA PRO A 264 -24.44 11.02 22.06
C PRO A 264 -25.31 11.74 21.02
N GLY A 265 -26.63 11.83 21.27
CA GLY A 265 -27.50 12.80 20.60
C GLY A 265 -28.53 12.29 19.60
N LEU A 266 -28.82 10.98 19.52
CA LEU A 266 -29.84 10.48 18.55
C LEU A 266 -31.10 9.85 19.17
N THR A 267 -31.15 9.57 20.46
CA THR A 267 -32.38 9.26 21.18
C THR A 267 -32.19 9.57 22.68
N GLU A 268 -33.05 10.41 23.21
CA GLU A 268 -33.00 10.89 24.60
C GLU A 268 -33.29 9.82 25.66
N THR A 269 -33.51 8.58 25.30
CA THR A 269 -34.13 7.60 26.22
C THR A 269 -33.34 6.33 26.49
N ARG A 270 -32.12 6.14 25.94
CA ARG A 270 -31.49 4.81 26.09
C ARG A 270 -29.98 4.76 26.35
N PHE A 271 -29.28 5.87 26.34
CA PHE A 271 -27.83 5.86 26.54
C PHE A 271 -27.44 6.90 27.56
N ASP A 272 -26.76 6.45 28.61
CA ASP A 272 -26.15 7.34 29.60
C ASP A 272 -25.20 8.28 28.86
N ASN A 273 -25.53 9.58 28.90
CA ASN A 273 -24.72 10.64 28.29
C ASN A 273 -23.41 10.90 29.07
N GLU A 274 -23.12 10.09 30.08
CA GLU A 274 -21.89 10.23 30.85
C GLU A 274 -20.76 9.42 30.19
N PRO A 275 -19.58 10.00 30.06
CA PRO A 275 -18.38 9.27 29.65
C PRO A 275 -18.20 8.11 30.63
N GLY A 276 -17.98 6.88 30.11
CA GLY A 276 -17.69 5.74 30.95
C GLY A 276 -16.44 5.94 31.81
N PRO A 277 -16.23 5.13 32.87
CA PRO A 277 -15.16 5.30 33.84
C PRO A 277 -13.77 5.50 33.22
N PHE A 278 -13.47 4.78 32.14
CA PHE A 278 -12.22 4.94 31.39
C PHE A 278 -12.03 6.35 30.82
N TRP A 279 -13.05 6.94 30.22
CA TRP A 279 -12.96 8.28 29.64
C TRP A 279 -12.82 9.37 30.71
N GLN A 280 -13.42 9.15 31.90
CA GLN A 280 -13.25 10.05 33.05
C GLN A 280 -11.80 9.98 33.56
N GLU A 281 -11.28 8.78 33.78
CA GLU A 281 -9.90 8.55 34.20
C GLU A 281 -8.88 9.11 33.21
N LEU A 282 -9.11 8.89 31.90
CA LEU A 282 -8.29 9.42 30.81
C LEU A 282 -8.29 10.95 30.82
N ALA A 283 -9.47 11.58 30.95
CA ALA A 283 -9.60 13.02 31.00
C ALA A 283 -8.97 13.63 32.24
N ASP A 284 -9.09 12.98 33.41
CA ASP A 284 -8.50 13.45 34.66
C ASP A 284 -6.97 13.30 34.62
N THR A 285 -6.45 12.23 34.04
CA THR A 285 -5.01 12.07 33.82
C THR A 285 -4.47 13.16 32.89
N LEU A 286 -5.14 13.43 31.77
CA LEU A 286 -4.74 14.48 30.85
C LEU A 286 -4.79 15.88 31.53
N ARG A 287 -5.86 16.21 32.23
CA ARG A 287 -5.99 17.50 32.92
C ARG A 287 -4.91 17.73 33.99
N SER A 288 -4.53 16.65 34.68
CA SER A 288 -3.50 16.71 35.73
C SER A 288 -2.09 16.77 35.17
N SER A 289 -1.78 15.97 34.16
CA SER A 289 -0.42 15.84 33.64
C SER A 289 -0.13 16.74 32.43
N HIS A 290 -1.12 16.98 31.57
CA HIS A 290 -0.96 17.67 30.29
C HIS A 290 -2.14 18.61 29.98
N PRO A 291 -2.39 19.66 30.84
CA PRO A 291 -3.60 20.47 30.76
C PRO A 291 -3.75 21.26 29.46
N GLN A 292 -2.68 21.42 28.68
CA GLN A 292 -2.68 22.15 27.40
C GLN A 292 -2.63 21.21 26.18
N ALA A 293 -2.46 19.90 26.38
CA ALA A 293 -2.33 18.96 25.29
C ALA A 293 -3.70 18.58 24.71
N LEU A 294 -3.71 18.36 23.38
CA LEU A 294 -4.82 17.74 22.67
C LEU A 294 -4.55 16.26 22.48
N LEU A 295 -5.44 15.41 22.98
CA LEU A 295 -5.40 13.97 22.71
C LEU A 295 -6.14 13.64 21.41
N VAL A 296 -5.48 12.94 20.51
CA VAL A 296 -6.05 12.37 19.28
C VAL A 296 -5.97 10.86 19.38
N THR A 297 -7.11 10.20 19.37
CA THR A 297 -7.20 8.74 19.51
C THR A 297 -8.25 8.14 18.61
N GLY A 298 -8.01 6.93 18.11
CA GLY A 298 -9.01 6.12 17.43
C GLY A 298 -9.89 5.36 18.43
N ALA A 299 -11.18 5.36 18.23
CA ALA A 299 -12.15 4.60 19.00
C ALA A 299 -13.24 4.02 18.11
N PHE A 300 -13.83 2.90 18.53
CA PHE A 300 -15.04 2.38 17.89
C PHE A 300 -16.26 3.14 18.40
N THR A 301 -17.01 3.76 17.50
CA THR A 301 -18.28 4.39 17.83
C THR A 301 -19.43 3.71 17.14
N ASN A 302 -20.56 3.62 17.84
CA ASN A 302 -21.80 3.12 17.30
C ASN A 302 -22.80 4.28 17.24
N ARG A 303 -23.54 4.35 16.14
CA ARG A 303 -24.62 5.32 15.97
C ARG A 303 -25.94 4.59 15.82
N TYR A 304 -26.95 5.01 16.57
CA TYR A 304 -28.30 4.49 16.39
C TYR A 304 -29.02 5.20 15.24
N TYR A 305 -29.62 4.42 14.36
CA TYR A 305 -30.49 4.94 13.31
C TYR A 305 -31.92 4.45 13.56
N ALA A 306 -32.89 5.34 13.67
CA ALA A 306 -34.29 5.02 13.96
C ALA A 306 -34.99 4.23 12.83
N ALA A 307 -34.47 4.33 11.61
CA ALA A 307 -34.91 3.53 10.47
C ALA A 307 -33.69 3.12 9.65
N VAL A 308 -33.52 1.84 9.39
CA VAL A 308 -32.46 1.31 8.52
C VAL A 308 -33.06 1.05 7.15
N SER A 309 -32.76 1.90 6.21
CA SER A 309 -32.86 1.59 4.78
C SER A 309 -31.52 1.02 4.36
N TYR A 310 -31.50 -0.27 4.04
CA TYR A 310 -30.26 -0.93 3.61
C TYR A 310 -29.84 -0.46 2.23
N THR A 311 -28.83 0.37 2.19
CA THR A 311 -27.94 0.49 1.02
C THR A 311 -26.55 0.84 1.54
N HIS A 312 -25.68 -0.13 1.62
CA HIS A 312 -24.23 -0.03 1.87
C HIS A 312 -23.82 0.69 3.17
N LEU A 313 -23.24 -0.08 4.10
CA LEU A 313 -22.38 0.45 5.16
C LEU A 313 -21.10 1.04 4.53
N THR A 314 -21.13 2.32 4.26
CA THR A 314 -19.89 3.06 4.10
C THR A 314 -19.34 3.33 5.50
N LEU A 315 -18.15 2.82 5.80
CA LEU A 315 -17.41 3.24 6.98
C LEU A 315 -17.31 4.77 6.96
N PRO A 316 -17.65 5.46 8.05
CA PRO A 316 -17.50 6.90 8.09
C PRO A 316 -16.04 7.26 7.89
N THR A 317 -15.76 7.98 6.82
CA THR A 317 -14.48 8.66 6.65
C THR A 317 -14.41 9.71 7.74
N ILE A 318 -13.48 9.56 8.66
CA ILE A 318 -13.17 10.58 9.67
C ILE A 318 -12.63 11.79 8.90
N ARG A 319 -13.35 12.90 8.96
CA ARG A 319 -12.87 14.22 8.53
C ARG A 319 -12.24 14.93 9.70
#